data_62e0fe85e9240aaf4d69bf252532563b
#
_entry.id   62e0fe85e9240aaf4d69bf252532563b
#
_cell.length_a   1.000
_cell.length_b   1.000
_cell.length_c   1.000
_cell.angle_alpha   90.00
_cell.angle_beta   90.00
_cell.angle_gamma   90.00
#
_symmetry.space_group_name_H-M   'P 1'
#
loop_
_entity.id
_entity.type
_entity.pdbx_description
1 polymer ?
#
loop_
_entity_poly.entity_id
_entity_poly.type
_entity_poly.pdbx_seq_one_letter_code
_entity_poly.pdbx_strand_id
1 'polypeptide(L)'
;MVSGRLLSGLLQPFCAPRAPIGNAIRSQWTHSTPVLRSNFSSSRSIISQINVSRRQPFHSTPRRPRDPADDPNWKSLIDEPPQLVRVKSKHGPGIILLAIIPITAFLLGTWQVHRLRWKTDLIAKAEDRIIRPPLPLPPHVDPDAVADFDFRRVTVTGRFRHDKEMLVGPRMRDGEQGYMVVTPLERNDDPTATVLVHRGWISKKMADQRLRDPEALPQGEVTIEGMLRTPWKKNFFTPENRPDRWEFYFPDVKQMAELTGSQAVWIEQTMDPDFFTLNAYQEKGVPIGRPAEVNLRNNHAQYIITWYGLSLATAIMFWMVLKSKKSPNEAARRVRMNMHW
;
A
#
# COMPACT_ATOMS: atom_id res chain seq x y z
N MET A 1 -31.01 57.93 -23.95
CA MET A 1 -30.58 58.19 -25.35
C MET A 1 -29.23 57.44 -25.51
N VAL A 2 -29.11 56.67 -26.60
CA VAL A 2 -27.95 56.06 -27.25
C VAL A 2 -27.50 54.77 -26.64
N SER A 3 -28.00 53.67 -27.14
CA SER A 3 -27.53 52.80 -28.28
C SER A 3 -26.29 51.98 -27.89
N GLY A 4 -26.29 50.69 -27.61
CA GLY A 4 -26.57 49.59 -28.52
C GLY A 4 -25.32 49.20 -29.33
N ARG A 5 -24.62 48.11 -28.96
CA ARG A 5 -23.98 47.22 -29.94
C ARG A 5 -23.74 45.83 -29.33
N LEU A 6 -24.47 44.89 -29.86
CA LEU A 6 -24.18 43.46 -29.88
C LEU A 6 -22.93 43.21 -30.74
N LEU A 7 -21.98 42.43 -30.27
CA LEU A 7 -20.98 41.77 -31.09
C LEU A 7 -20.94 40.26 -30.75
N SER A 8 -21.58 39.54 -31.63
CA SER A 8 -21.46 38.10 -31.83
C SER A 8 -20.02 37.77 -32.30
N GLY A 9 -19.30 36.95 -31.55
CA GLY A 9 -17.97 36.43 -31.89
C GLY A 9 -17.98 34.91 -31.84
N LEU A 10 -18.17 34.30 -32.97
CA LEU A 10 -17.75 33.03 -33.55
C LEU A 10 -16.90 32.09 -32.69
N LEU A 11 -17.50 30.93 -32.37
CA LEU A 11 -16.86 29.71 -32.01
C LEU A 11 -16.02 29.18 -33.18
N GLN A 12 -14.70 29.14 -33.05
CA GLN A 12 -13.82 28.32 -33.90
C GLN A 12 -13.40 27.08 -33.17
N PRO A 13 -13.47 25.88 -33.78
CA PRO A 13 -12.93 24.67 -33.21
C PRO A 13 -11.41 24.61 -33.43
N PHE A 14 -10.66 24.49 -32.34
CA PHE A 14 -9.23 24.23 -32.37
C PHE A 14 -8.97 22.83 -32.92
N CYS A 15 -8.41 22.75 -34.13
CA CYS A 15 -7.78 21.58 -34.70
C CYS A 15 -6.48 21.28 -33.95
N ALA A 16 -6.38 20.13 -33.29
CA ALA A 16 -5.14 19.61 -32.77
C ALA A 16 -4.26 19.04 -33.92
N PRO A 17 -2.95 19.33 -33.96
CA PRO A 17 -2.07 18.72 -34.91
C PRO A 17 -1.77 17.26 -34.61
N ARG A 18 -1.98 16.40 -35.58
CA ARG A 18 -1.61 14.97 -35.59
C ARG A 18 -0.08 14.86 -35.62
N ALA A 19 0.50 14.23 -34.59
CA ALA A 19 1.90 13.85 -34.56
C ALA A 19 2.18 12.67 -35.49
N PRO A 20 3.37 12.61 -36.15
CA PRO A 20 3.72 11.52 -37.03
C PRO A 20 4.11 10.25 -36.29
N ILE A 21 3.67 9.13 -36.85
CA ILE A 21 3.98 7.77 -36.40
C ILE A 21 5.46 7.51 -36.69
N GLY A 22 6.29 7.50 -35.66
CA GLY A 22 7.71 7.14 -35.73
C GLY A 22 7.91 5.69 -35.23
N ASN A 23 8.63 4.96 -36.06
CA ASN A 23 9.02 3.56 -36.05
C ASN A 23 9.20 2.90 -34.65
N ALA A 24 8.56 1.75 -34.54
CA ALA A 24 8.76 0.75 -33.48
C ALA A 24 10.20 0.22 -33.49
N ILE A 25 10.95 0.53 -32.44
CA ILE A 25 12.18 -0.19 -32.13
C ILE A 25 11.75 -1.41 -31.27
N ARG A 26 11.85 -2.56 -31.92
CA ARG A 26 11.63 -3.89 -31.33
C ARG A 26 12.83 -4.22 -30.43
N SER A 27 12.76 -3.91 -29.15
CA SER A 27 13.72 -4.42 -28.17
C SER A 27 13.40 -5.89 -27.87
N GLN A 28 14.27 -6.76 -28.35
CA GLN A 28 14.26 -8.19 -27.95
C GLN A 28 14.69 -8.28 -26.49
N TRP A 29 13.76 -8.65 -25.62
CA TRP A 29 14.07 -9.12 -24.28
C TRP A 29 14.52 -10.57 -24.37
N THR A 30 15.82 -10.79 -24.31
CA THR A 30 16.38 -12.12 -24.05
C THR A 30 16.20 -12.43 -22.57
N HIS A 31 15.27 -13.31 -22.27
CA HIS A 31 15.16 -13.93 -20.96
C HIS A 31 16.33 -14.89 -20.74
N SER A 32 17.36 -14.44 -20.06
CA SER A 32 18.36 -15.33 -19.46
C SER A 32 17.85 -15.79 -18.10
N THR A 33 17.31 -16.99 -18.06
CA THR A 33 17.07 -17.71 -16.81
C THR A 33 18.40 -18.20 -16.26
N PRO A 34 18.75 -17.94 -15.00
CA PRO A 34 19.90 -18.57 -14.38
C PRO A 34 19.56 -20.04 -14.10
N VAL A 35 20.22 -20.93 -14.80
CA VAL A 35 20.22 -22.37 -14.50
C VAL A 35 20.98 -22.57 -13.18
N LEU A 36 20.25 -22.80 -12.09
CA LEU A 36 20.81 -23.31 -10.85
C LEU A 36 21.27 -24.75 -11.08
N ARG A 37 22.58 -24.92 -11.33
CA ARG A 37 23.25 -26.21 -11.24
C ARG A 37 23.25 -26.68 -9.78
N SER A 38 22.31 -27.53 -9.42
CA SER A 38 22.40 -28.33 -8.21
C SER A 38 23.44 -29.41 -8.43
N ASN A 39 24.56 -29.33 -7.72
CA ASN A 39 25.52 -30.42 -7.57
C ASN A 39 24.85 -31.55 -6.78
N PHE A 40 24.31 -32.53 -7.51
CA PHE A 40 23.96 -33.81 -6.89
C PHE A 40 25.21 -34.65 -6.76
N SER A 41 25.69 -34.72 -5.54
CA SER A 41 26.70 -35.68 -5.06
C SER A 41 26.21 -37.08 -5.34
N SER A 42 27.03 -37.81 -6.09
CA SER A 42 26.92 -39.22 -6.39
C SER A 42 26.89 -40.06 -5.12
N SER A 43 25.72 -40.52 -4.72
CA SER A 43 25.60 -41.63 -3.75
C SER A 43 25.54 -42.95 -4.51
N ARG A 44 26.52 -43.79 -4.21
CA ARG A 44 26.71 -45.12 -4.76
C ARG A 44 25.43 -45.95 -4.71
N SER A 45 25.06 -46.48 -5.88
CA SER A 45 24.03 -47.47 -6.06
C SER A 45 24.42 -48.78 -5.33
N ILE A 46 23.64 -49.14 -4.33
CA ILE A 46 23.57 -50.50 -3.84
C ILE A 46 22.75 -51.29 -4.87
N ILE A 47 23.42 -52.04 -5.70
CA ILE A 47 22.80 -53.08 -6.56
C ILE A 47 22.32 -54.18 -5.61
N SER A 48 21.07 -54.07 -5.18
CA SER A 48 20.37 -55.19 -4.58
C SER A 48 20.01 -56.18 -5.70
N GLN A 49 20.48 -57.37 -5.52
CA GLN A 49 20.32 -58.54 -6.39
C GLN A 49 18.88 -58.68 -6.84
N ILE A 50 18.67 -58.57 -8.14
CA ILE A 50 17.42 -58.95 -8.79
C ILE A 50 17.37 -60.46 -8.68
N ASN A 51 16.57 -60.94 -7.74
CA ASN A 51 16.19 -62.37 -7.67
C ASN A 51 15.41 -62.68 -8.96
N VAL A 52 16.09 -63.32 -9.90
CA VAL A 52 15.44 -63.83 -11.10
C VAL A 52 14.47 -64.94 -10.64
N SER A 53 13.25 -64.51 -10.37
CA SER A 53 12.13 -65.40 -10.09
C SER A 53 11.96 -66.32 -11.31
N ARG A 54 12.28 -67.56 -11.09
CA ARG A 54 12.11 -68.70 -11.99
C ARG A 54 10.77 -68.59 -12.67
N ARG A 55 10.75 -68.34 -14.00
CA ARG A 55 9.53 -68.38 -14.83
C ARG A 55 8.96 -69.80 -14.72
N GLN A 56 7.88 -69.93 -13.97
CA GLN A 56 7.09 -71.14 -14.03
C GLN A 56 6.43 -71.19 -15.43
N PRO A 57 6.53 -72.34 -16.12
CA PRO A 57 5.84 -72.52 -17.38
C PRO A 57 4.31 -72.37 -17.14
N PHE A 58 3.71 -71.37 -17.79
CA PHE A 58 2.25 -71.30 -17.86
C PHE A 58 1.74 -72.55 -18.56
N HIS A 59 1.28 -73.55 -17.81
CA HIS A 59 0.43 -74.59 -18.34
C HIS A 59 -0.93 -73.89 -18.69
N SER A 60 -1.09 -73.50 -19.91
CA SER A 60 -2.37 -73.12 -20.49
C SER A 60 -3.23 -74.38 -20.67
N THR A 61 -3.77 -74.88 -19.57
CA THR A 61 -5.00 -75.66 -19.69
C THR A 61 -6.08 -74.66 -20.12
N PRO A 62 -6.75 -74.85 -21.23
CA PRO A 62 -7.88 -74.07 -21.60
C PRO A 62 -8.96 -74.23 -20.53
N ARG A 63 -8.94 -73.31 -19.53
CA ARG A 63 -10.14 -73.20 -18.69
C ARG A 63 -11.26 -72.76 -19.62
N ARG A 64 -12.21 -73.65 -19.87
CA ARG A 64 -13.50 -73.23 -20.43
C ARG A 64 -13.93 -71.98 -19.62
N PRO A 65 -14.26 -70.85 -20.27
CA PRO A 65 -14.89 -69.77 -19.57
C PRO A 65 -16.11 -70.34 -18.85
N ARG A 66 -16.05 -70.36 -17.51
CA ARG A 66 -17.24 -70.66 -16.71
C ARG A 66 -18.26 -69.63 -17.13
N ASP A 67 -19.39 -70.13 -17.61
CA ASP A 67 -20.53 -69.23 -17.87
C ASP A 67 -20.85 -68.51 -16.56
N PRO A 68 -20.96 -67.18 -16.53
CA PRO A 68 -21.35 -66.46 -15.32
C PRO A 68 -22.56 -67.03 -14.62
N ALA A 69 -23.44 -67.71 -15.38
CA ALA A 69 -24.62 -68.43 -14.88
C ALA A 69 -24.29 -69.64 -14.01
N ASP A 70 -23.07 -70.23 -14.10
CA ASP A 70 -22.65 -71.40 -13.32
C ASP A 70 -22.09 -71.00 -11.93
N ASP A 71 -22.01 -69.72 -11.61
CA ASP A 71 -21.62 -69.27 -10.29
C ASP A 71 -22.83 -69.27 -9.34
N PRO A 72 -22.81 -70.11 -8.26
CA PRO A 72 -23.95 -70.18 -7.35
C PRO A 72 -24.29 -68.85 -6.67
N ASN A 73 -23.40 -67.88 -6.74
CA ASN A 73 -23.60 -66.53 -6.22
C ASN A 73 -24.00 -65.53 -7.32
N TRP A 74 -24.11 -65.98 -8.58
CA TRP A 74 -24.50 -65.12 -9.68
C TRP A 74 -25.99 -64.75 -9.56
N LYS A 75 -26.24 -63.46 -9.45
CA LYS A 75 -27.60 -62.92 -9.42
C LYS A 75 -27.84 -62.10 -10.69
N SER A 76 -28.89 -62.44 -11.39
CA SER A 76 -29.28 -61.69 -12.57
C SER A 76 -29.65 -60.23 -12.19
N LEU A 77 -29.13 -59.27 -12.92
CA LEU A 77 -29.52 -57.84 -12.78
C LEU A 77 -31.01 -57.59 -13.07
N ILE A 78 -31.67 -58.59 -13.69
CA ILE A 78 -33.11 -58.51 -13.99
C ILE A 78 -33.91 -58.92 -12.77
N ASP A 79 -33.43 -59.95 -12.03
CA ASP A 79 -34.15 -60.51 -10.85
C ASP A 79 -33.90 -59.65 -9.58
N GLU A 80 -32.69 -59.09 -9.44
CA GLU A 80 -32.37 -58.14 -8.38
C GLU A 80 -31.86 -56.81 -8.97
N PRO A 81 -32.74 -55.90 -9.38
CA PRO A 81 -32.31 -54.62 -9.90
C PRO A 81 -31.53 -53.85 -8.80
N PRO A 82 -30.40 -53.19 -9.13
CA PRO A 82 -29.55 -52.48 -8.16
C PRO A 82 -30.40 -51.45 -7.43
N GLN A 83 -30.46 -51.58 -6.11
CA GLN A 83 -31.17 -50.60 -5.27
C GLN A 83 -30.33 -49.32 -5.24
N LEU A 84 -30.93 -48.25 -5.76
CA LEU A 84 -30.34 -46.92 -5.69
C LEU A 84 -30.33 -46.47 -4.23
N VAL A 85 -29.17 -46.63 -3.56
CA VAL A 85 -28.97 -46.07 -2.24
C VAL A 85 -29.00 -44.54 -2.38
N ARG A 86 -30.06 -43.90 -1.93
CA ARG A 86 -30.13 -42.46 -1.81
C ARG A 86 -29.10 -42.04 -0.76
N VAL A 87 -27.94 -41.60 -1.20
CA VAL A 87 -27.02 -40.85 -0.33
C VAL A 87 -27.75 -39.54 0.01
N LYS A 88 -28.40 -39.51 1.16
CA LYS A 88 -29.02 -38.32 1.71
C LYS A 88 -27.87 -37.33 2.00
N SER A 89 -27.61 -36.47 1.03
CA SER A 89 -26.66 -35.36 1.23
C SER A 89 -27.23 -34.45 2.29
N LYS A 90 -26.95 -34.76 3.56
CA LYS A 90 -27.08 -33.79 4.63
C LYS A 90 -26.02 -32.75 4.36
N HIS A 91 -26.42 -31.49 4.24
CA HIS A 91 -25.49 -30.40 4.19
C HIS A 91 -24.64 -30.48 5.46
N GLY A 92 -23.41 -30.95 5.34
CA GLY A 92 -22.46 -31.07 6.46
C GLY A 92 -22.08 -29.68 7.00
N PRO A 93 -21.27 -29.62 8.06
CA PRO A 93 -20.80 -28.36 8.67
C PRO A 93 -20.14 -27.41 7.66
N GLY A 94 -19.71 -27.89 6.51
CA GLY A 94 -19.17 -27.06 5.42
C GLY A 94 -20.12 -25.96 4.90
N ILE A 95 -21.45 -26.13 5.07
CA ILE A 95 -22.39 -25.06 4.66
C ILE A 95 -22.33 -23.87 5.61
N ILE A 96 -22.05 -24.11 6.89
CA ILE A 96 -21.86 -23.04 7.88
C ILE A 96 -20.59 -22.27 7.54
N LEU A 97 -19.51 -22.98 7.21
CA LEU A 97 -18.26 -22.34 6.78
C LEU A 97 -18.46 -21.49 5.52
N LEU A 98 -19.27 -22.00 4.55
CA LEU A 98 -19.57 -21.24 3.34
C LEU A 98 -20.43 -20.00 3.61
N ALA A 99 -21.28 -20.00 4.64
CA ALA A 99 -22.07 -18.85 5.06
C ALA A 99 -21.25 -17.77 5.79
N ILE A 100 -20.15 -18.15 6.45
CA ILE A 100 -19.28 -17.22 7.16
C ILE A 100 -18.63 -16.20 6.19
N ILE A 101 -18.27 -16.62 4.98
CA ILE A 101 -17.57 -15.78 4.00
C ILE A 101 -18.36 -14.51 3.64
N PRO A 102 -19.63 -14.59 3.15
CA PRO A 102 -20.40 -13.39 2.82
C PRO A 102 -20.68 -12.51 4.03
N ILE A 103 -20.89 -13.11 5.20
CA ILE A 103 -21.15 -12.35 6.44
C ILE A 103 -19.92 -11.56 6.85
N THR A 104 -18.75 -12.20 6.91
CA THR A 104 -17.49 -11.52 7.28
C THR A 104 -17.13 -10.44 6.26
N ALA A 105 -17.32 -10.69 4.97
CA ALA A 105 -17.09 -9.69 3.93
C ALA A 105 -18.03 -8.48 4.10
N PHE A 106 -19.30 -8.71 4.44
CA PHE A 106 -20.26 -7.64 4.72
C PHE A 106 -19.85 -6.79 5.93
N LEU A 107 -19.47 -7.44 7.04
CA LEU A 107 -19.00 -6.76 8.25
C LEU A 107 -17.74 -5.92 8.00
N LEU A 108 -16.79 -6.46 7.23
CA LEU A 108 -15.59 -5.73 6.83
C LEU A 108 -15.92 -4.53 5.93
N GLY A 109 -16.87 -4.67 5.01
CA GLY A 109 -17.38 -3.55 4.20
C GLY A 109 -17.96 -2.44 5.07
N THR A 110 -18.79 -2.79 6.05
CA THR A 110 -19.39 -1.84 6.99
C THR A 110 -18.33 -1.16 7.86
N TRP A 111 -17.34 -1.89 8.35
CA TRP A 111 -16.21 -1.32 9.07
C TRP A 111 -15.44 -0.31 8.21
N GLN A 112 -15.21 -0.60 6.93
CA GLN A 112 -14.56 0.33 6.00
C GLN A 112 -15.36 1.62 5.80
N VAL A 113 -16.70 1.57 5.80
CA VAL A 113 -17.55 2.77 5.73
C VAL A 113 -17.35 3.66 6.96
N HIS A 114 -17.33 3.06 8.15
CA HIS A 114 -17.04 3.80 9.39
C HIS A 114 -15.65 4.43 9.37
N ARG A 115 -14.66 3.67 8.89
CA ARG A 115 -13.28 4.15 8.79
C ARG A 115 -13.13 5.28 7.77
N LEU A 116 -13.85 5.19 6.63
CA LEU A 116 -13.89 6.25 5.63
C LEU A 116 -14.41 7.56 6.24
N ARG A 117 -15.57 7.52 6.90
CA ARG A 117 -16.17 8.70 7.53
C ARG A 117 -15.23 9.33 8.55
N TRP A 118 -14.68 8.53 9.46
CA TRP A 118 -13.72 9.02 10.45
C TRP A 118 -12.49 9.69 9.79
N LYS A 119 -11.94 9.08 8.74
CA LYS A 119 -10.81 9.66 7.99
C LYS A 119 -11.18 10.95 7.28
N THR A 120 -12.36 11.02 6.68
CA THR A 120 -12.85 12.24 5.99
C THR A 120 -13.01 13.38 6.97
N ASP A 121 -13.59 13.13 8.16
CA ASP A 121 -13.74 14.13 9.21
C ASP A 121 -12.37 14.63 9.73
N LEU A 122 -11.39 13.73 9.83
CA LEU A 122 -10.04 14.09 10.24
C LEU A 122 -9.36 15.00 9.20
N ILE A 123 -9.51 14.67 7.89
CA ILE A 123 -8.98 15.47 6.79
C ILE A 123 -9.64 16.85 6.78
N ALA A 124 -10.97 16.91 6.86
CA ALA A 124 -11.70 18.18 6.86
C ALA A 124 -11.28 19.10 8.02
N LYS A 125 -11.07 18.55 9.21
CA LYS A 125 -10.55 19.32 10.35
C LYS A 125 -9.14 19.86 10.11
N ALA A 126 -8.28 19.07 9.47
CA ALA A 126 -6.92 19.50 9.16
C ALA A 126 -6.91 20.57 8.06
N GLU A 127 -7.73 20.43 7.02
CA GLU A 127 -7.91 21.40 5.96
C GLU A 127 -8.44 22.75 6.50
N ASP A 128 -9.44 22.72 7.39
CA ASP A 128 -9.96 23.94 8.05
C ASP A 128 -8.84 24.67 8.82
N ARG A 129 -7.94 23.94 9.47
CA ARG A 129 -6.81 24.53 10.19
C ARG A 129 -5.76 25.16 9.27
N ILE A 130 -5.52 24.56 8.10
CA ILE A 130 -4.56 25.07 7.12
C ILE A 130 -5.08 26.35 6.45
N ILE A 131 -6.37 26.42 6.14
CA ILE A 131 -6.97 27.58 5.46
C ILE A 131 -6.95 28.84 6.36
N ARG A 132 -6.99 28.68 7.67
CA ARG A 132 -6.96 29.83 8.60
C ARG A 132 -5.66 30.63 8.47
N PRO A 133 -5.69 31.96 8.61
CA PRO A 133 -4.49 32.79 8.52
C PRO A 133 -3.42 32.32 9.51
N PRO A 134 -2.12 32.44 9.16
CA PRO A 134 -1.04 32.02 10.03
C PRO A 134 -1.11 32.74 11.39
N LEU A 135 -0.84 31.99 12.46
CA LEU A 135 -0.80 32.51 13.81
C LEU A 135 0.64 32.82 14.20
N PRO A 136 0.94 34.02 14.77
CA PRO A 136 2.26 34.26 15.34
C PRO A 136 2.53 33.27 16.49
N LEU A 137 3.66 32.57 16.46
CA LEU A 137 3.99 31.58 17.48
C LEU A 137 4.37 32.30 18.79
N PRO A 138 3.76 31.97 19.94
CA PRO A 138 4.14 32.57 21.23
C PRO A 138 5.59 32.20 21.61
N PRO A 139 6.28 32.99 22.46
CA PRO A 139 7.68 32.73 22.85
C PRO A 139 7.87 31.35 23.47
N HIS A 140 6.97 30.95 24.37
CA HIS A 140 6.97 29.61 24.95
C HIS A 140 5.73 28.82 24.48
N VAL A 141 5.97 27.61 24.03
CA VAL A 141 4.93 26.70 23.54
C VAL A 141 4.94 25.47 24.43
N ASP A 142 3.78 25.12 24.97
CA ASP A 142 3.61 23.86 25.68
C ASP A 142 3.69 22.71 24.69
N PRO A 143 4.68 21.79 24.81
CA PRO A 143 4.81 20.64 23.92
C PRO A 143 3.59 19.74 23.88
N ASP A 144 2.84 19.61 24.98
CA ASP A 144 1.64 18.77 25.06
C ASP A 144 0.48 19.39 24.27
N ALA A 145 0.39 20.72 24.22
CA ALA A 145 -0.60 21.44 23.43
C ALA A 145 -0.39 21.35 21.92
N VAL A 146 0.85 21.06 21.45
CA VAL A 146 1.16 20.99 20.00
C VAL A 146 0.27 19.99 19.26
N ALA A 147 -0.10 18.87 19.91
CA ALA A 147 -0.97 17.87 19.30
C ALA A 147 -2.36 18.42 18.95
N ASP A 148 -2.90 19.34 19.74
CA ASP A 148 -4.19 19.99 19.49
C ASP A 148 -4.12 21.00 18.32
N PHE A 149 -2.93 21.52 18.06
CA PHE A 149 -2.66 22.47 16.98
C PHE A 149 -2.01 21.80 15.74
N ASP A 150 -2.05 20.49 15.63
CA ASP A 150 -1.51 19.78 14.45
C ASP A 150 -2.16 20.33 13.15
N PHE A 151 -1.35 20.57 12.10
CA PHE A 151 -1.71 21.25 10.85
C PHE A 151 -2.03 22.75 10.98
N ARG A 152 -1.81 23.40 12.11
CA ARG A 152 -2.00 24.85 12.22
C ARG A 152 -0.81 25.59 11.60
N ARG A 153 -1.10 26.54 10.68
CA ARG A 153 -0.08 27.42 10.13
C ARG A 153 0.37 28.43 11.18
N VAL A 154 1.66 28.61 11.28
CA VAL A 154 2.30 29.54 12.20
C VAL A 154 3.37 30.37 11.48
N THR A 155 3.54 31.62 11.93
CA THR A 155 4.63 32.48 11.49
C THR A 155 5.63 32.60 12.64
N VAL A 156 6.91 32.43 12.30
CA VAL A 156 7.99 32.51 13.28
C VAL A 156 9.11 33.35 12.71
N THR A 157 9.60 34.31 13.51
CA THR A 157 10.75 35.15 13.17
C THR A 157 11.90 34.82 14.08
N GLY A 158 13.11 34.74 13.54
CA GLY A 158 14.32 34.41 14.30
C GLY A 158 15.52 34.20 13.40
N ARG A 159 16.60 33.71 13.99
CA ARG A 159 17.86 33.42 13.31
C ARG A 159 18.15 31.91 13.32
N PHE A 160 18.45 31.35 12.17
CA PHE A 160 18.83 29.94 12.08
C PHE A 160 20.21 29.67 12.69
N ARG A 161 20.30 28.63 13.50
CA ARG A 161 21.53 28.09 14.06
C ARG A 161 22.05 26.96 13.16
N HIS A 162 22.72 27.37 12.05
CA HIS A 162 23.27 26.43 11.07
C HIS A 162 24.39 25.55 11.67
N ASP A 163 25.05 26.03 12.73
CA ASP A 163 26.02 25.27 13.49
C ASP A 163 25.45 24.03 14.20
N LYS A 164 24.15 24.05 14.47
CA LYS A 164 23.39 22.94 15.10
C LYS A 164 22.41 22.27 14.16
N GLU A 165 22.64 22.37 12.87
CA GLU A 165 21.80 21.71 11.87
C GLU A 165 21.88 20.18 11.99
N MET A 166 20.76 19.52 11.92
CA MET A 166 20.62 18.05 11.98
C MET A 166 20.07 17.52 10.66
N LEU A 167 20.65 16.42 10.16
CA LEU A 167 20.17 15.71 8.98
C LEU A 167 19.47 14.43 9.40
N VAL A 168 18.18 14.33 9.06
CA VAL A 168 17.36 13.14 9.38
C VAL A 168 17.19 12.29 8.13
N GLY A 169 17.68 11.08 8.15
CA GLY A 169 17.54 10.20 6.99
C GLY A 169 18.37 8.92 7.05
N PRO A 170 18.46 8.22 5.93
CA PRO A 170 18.14 8.62 4.54
C PRO A 170 16.64 8.71 4.24
N ARG A 171 16.26 9.62 3.32
CA ARG A 171 14.89 9.79 2.83
C ARG A 171 14.86 9.86 1.31
N MET A 172 13.93 9.13 0.71
CA MET A 172 13.74 9.15 -0.74
C MET A 172 12.71 10.23 -1.13
N ARG A 173 13.04 11.00 -2.16
CA ARG A 173 12.12 11.91 -2.83
C ARG A 173 12.32 11.77 -4.33
N ASP A 174 11.25 11.53 -5.09
CA ASP A 174 11.24 11.41 -6.54
C ASP A 174 12.33 10.46 -7.12
N GLY A 175 12.64 9.38 -6.35
CA GLY A 175 13.66 8.40 -6.71
C GLY A 175 15.10 8.76 -6.29
N GLU A 176 15.34 9.95 -5.77
CA GLU A 176 16.64 10.38 -5.28
C GLU A 176 16.75 10.25 -3.76
N GLN A 177 17.92 9.79 -3.30
CA GLN A 177 18.23 9.68 -1.88
C GLN A 177 18.71 11.03 -1.32
N GLY A 178 18.17 11.42 -0.18
CA GLY A 178 18.53 12.65 0.49
C GLY A 178 18.26 12.62 1.98
N TYR A 179 18.18 13.79 2.58
CA TYR A 179 17.99 14.00 4.02
C TYR A 179 16.95 15.10 4.25
N MET A 180 16.28 15.02 5.38
CA MET A 180 15.47 16.11 5.91
C MET A 180 16.35 17.01 6.76
N VAL A 181 16.32 18.31 6.51
CA VAL A 181 17.09 19.32 7.20
C VAL A 181 16.29 19.87 8.36
N VAL A 182 16.83 19.74 9.56
CA VAL A 182 16.25 20.30 10.78
C VAL A 182 17.23 21.29 11.36
N THR A 183 16.82 22.55 11.47
CA THR A 183 17.68 23.63 11.98
C THR A 183 16.96 24.32 13.14
N PRO A 184 17.62 24.49 14.30
CA PRO A 184 17.07 25.32 15.37
C PRO A 184 16.94 26.77 14.92
N LEU A 185 15.82 27.40 15.25
CA LEU A 185 15.54 28.81 15.01
C LEU A 185 15.51 29.54 16.37
N GLU A 186 16.50 30.36 16.62
CA GLU A 186 16.63 31.21 17.81
C GLU A 186 15.75 32.45 17.63
N ARG A 187 14.91 32.74 18.60
CA ARG A 187 13.90 33.81 18.54
C ARG A 187 14.19 34.90 19.54
N ASN A 188 14.07 36.17 19.11
CA ASN A 188 14.19 37.34 19.96
C ASN A 188 15.48 37.39 20.80
N ASP A 189 16.59 36.84 20.30
CA ASP A 189 17.85 36.68 21.04
C ASP A 189 17.69 35.95 22.39
N ASP A 190 16.62 35.23 22.59
CA ASP A 190 16.32 34.39 23.75
C ASP A 190 16.60 32.90 23.42
N PRO A 191 17.67 32.32 23.98
CA PRO A 191 17.97 30.90 23.74
C PRO A 191 16.86 29.94 24.18
N THR A 192 16.07 30.36 25.19
CA THR A 192 14.97 29.52 25.71
C THR A 192 13.74 29.50 24.80
N ALA A 193 13.63 30.47 23.88
CA ALA A 193 12.56 30.55 22.89
C ALA A 193 12.90 29.86 21.58
N THR A 194 14.05 29.15 21.49
CA THR A 194 14.48 28.41 20.31
C THR A 194 13.52 27.27 19.97
N VAL A 195 13.17 27.09 18.70
CA VAL A 195 12.29 26.04 18.20
C VAL A 195 12.96 25.24 17.09
N LEU A 196 12.54 23.97 16.90
CA LEU A 196 13.05 23.11 15.84
C LEU A 196 12.25 23.31 14.56
N VAL A 197 12.94 23.72 13.50
CA VAL A 197 12.34 23.93 12.18
C VAL A 197 12.83 22.87 11.21
N HIS A 198 11.92 22.06 10.71
CA HIS A 198 12.16 21.20 9.57
C HIS A 198 12.04 22.04 8.30
N ARG A 199 13.21 22.44 7.76
CA ARG A 199 13.28 23.32 6.58
C ARG A 199 12.89 22.64 5.28
N GLY A 200 13.06 21.32 5.19
CA GLY A 200 12.69 20.56 4.00
C GLY A 200 13.66 19.44 3.69
N TRP A 201 13.59 18.93 2.47
CA TRP A 201 14.44 17.87 1.95
C TRP A 201 15.58 18.43 1.10
N ILE A 202 16.76 17.83 1.22
CA ILE A 202 17.91 18.07 0.35
C ILE A 202 18.44 16.77 -0.22
N SER A 203 19.08 16.81 -1.39
CA SER A 203 19.73 15.64 -1.98
C SER A 203 20.95 15.23 -1.15
N LYS A 204 21.31 13.95 -1.22
CA LYS A 204 22.49 13.42 -0.54
C LYS A 204 23.78 14.14 -0.95
N LYS A 205 23.87 14.62 -2.18
CA LYS A 205 25.02 15.37 -2.70
C LYS A 205 25.24 16.68 -1.96
N MET A 206 24.16 17.29 -1.47
CA MET A 206 24.16 18.56 -0.74
C MET A 206 24.13 18.38 0.79
N ALA A 207 24.47 17.18 1.28
CA ALA A 207 24.51 16.91 2.73
C ALA A 207 25.55 17.80 3.44
N ASP A 208 26.70 18.05 2.81
CA ASP A 208 27.69 18.97 3.34
C ASP A 208 27.24 20.43 3.08
N GLN A 209 27.14 21.23 4.15
CA GLN A 209 26.76 22.63 4.08
C GLN A 209 27.70 23.47 3.21
N ARG A 210 28.97 23.07 3.10
CA ARG A 210 30.00 23.79 2.32
C ARG A 210 29.73 23.72 0.81
N LEU A 211 28.97 22.73 0.36
CA LEU A 211 28.61 22.55 -1.05
C LEU A 211 27.34 23.30 -1.44
N ARG A 212 26.63 23.86 -0.45
CA ARG A 212 25.36 24.56 -0.67
C ARG A 212 25.60 26.03 -1.00
N ASP A 213 24.70 26.57 -1.80
CA ASP A 213 24.64 28.00 -2.08
C ASP A 213 24.37 28.81 -0.79
N PRO A 214 24.89 30.04 -0.66
CA PRO A 214 24.56 30.94 0.47
C PRO A 214 23.05 31.14 0.67
N GLU A 215 22.25 31.04 -0.37
CA GLU A 215 20.78 31.10 -0.29
C GLU A 215 20.20 29.94 0.57
N ALA A 216 20.86 28.79 0.60
CA ALA A 216 20.48 27.66 1.43
C ALA A 216 20.74 27.88 2.92
N LEU A 217 21.64 28.82 3.27
CA LEU A 217 22.11 29.10 4.63
C LEU A 217 21.89 30.58 4.97
N PRO A 218 20.64 31.08 4.99
CA PRO A 218 20.35 32.47 5.23
C PRO A 218 20.91 32.92 6.57
N GLN A 219 21.68 33.99 6.54
CA GLN A 219 22.26 34.63 7.72
C GLN A 219 21.39 35.80 8.15
N GLY A 220 21.31 36.01 9.46
CA GLY A 220 20.48 37.09 10.00
C GLY A 220 19.06 36.65 10.37
N GLU A 221 18.22 37.65 10.62
CA GLU A 221 16.83 37.41 11.01
C GLU A 221 15.98 37.08 9.80
N VAL A 222 15.22 35.98 9.89
CA VAL A 222 14.31 35.52 8.86
C VAL A 222 12.93 35.28 9.45
N THR A 223 11.91 35.60 8.66
CA THR A 223 10.52 35.24 8.99
C THR A 223 10.13 34.07 8.12
N ILE A 224 9.74 32.98 8.74
CA ILE A 224 9.29 31.77 8.09
C ILE A 224 7.81 31.51 8.37
N GLU A 225 7.14 30.94 7.41
CA GLU A 225 5.84 30.33 7.58
C GLU A 225 5.98 28.81 7.60
N GLY A 226 5.32 28.17 8.54
CA GLY A 226 5.37 26.72 8.69
C GLY A 226 4.09 26.18 9.32
N MET A 227 4.01 24.86 9.42
CA MET A 227 2.92 24.18 10.10
C MET A 227 3.46 23.53 11.39
N LEU A 228 2.71 23.69 12.48
CA LEU A 228 2.91 22.88 13.67
C LEU A 228 2.56 21.43 13.32
N ARG A 229 3.47 20.52 13.64
CA ARG A 229 3.28 19.09 13.33
C ARG A 229 3.76 18.21 14.46
N THR A 230 3.05 17.10 14.62
CA THR A 230 3.57 15.98 15.42
C THR A 230 4.28 15.03 14.47
N PRO A 231 5.62 14.90 14.52
CA PRO A 231 6.35 14.04 13.60
C PRO A 231 6.02 12.56 13.85
N TRP A 232 6.32 11.74 12.82
CA TRP A 232 6.10 10.30 12.91
C TRP A 232 7.02 9.66 13.94
N LYS A 233 6.51 8.63 14.60
CA LYS A 233 7.29 7.80 15.52
C LYS A 233 8.11 6.76 14.74
N LYS A 234 9.20 6.27 15.34
CA LYS A 234 10.00 5.19 14.77
C LYS A 234 9.15 3.94 14.52
N ASN A 235 9.47 3.23 13.45
CA ASN A 235 8.95 1.90 13.17
C ASN A 235 9.89 0.82 13.74
N PHE A 236 9.43 -0.42 13.82
CA PHE A 236 10.24 -1.56 14.27
C PHE A 236 11.55 -1.73 13.50
N PHE A 237 11.56 -1.39 12.20
CA PHE A 237 12.74 -1.49 11.34
C PHE A 237 13.62 -0.23 11.31
N THR A 238 13.22 0.85 11.98
CA THR A 238 13.99 2.09 12.00
C THR A 238 15.11 1.97 13.04
N PRO A 239 16.40 2.20 12.66
CA PRO A 239 17.49 2.23 13.61
C PRO A 239 17.29 3.29 14.69
N GLU A 240 17.94 3.10 15.83
CA GLU A 240 17.98 4.12 16.87
C GLU A 240 18.86 5.29 16.42
N ASN A 241 18.45 6.51 16.81
CA ASN A 241 19.27 7.69 16.61
C ASN A 241 20.59 7.57 17.39
N ARG A 242 21.64 8.20 16.87
CA ARG A 242 22.95 8.29 17.52
C ARG A 242 23.33 9.76 17.72
N PRO A 243 22.81 10.40 18.76
CA PRO A 243 23.02 11.82 19.01
C PRO A 243 24.49 12.20 19.23
N ASP A 244 25.29 11.28 19.78
CA ASP A 244 26.75 11.39 19.93
C ASP A 244 27.49 11.60 18.61
N ARG A 245 26.91 11.11 17.50
CA ARG A 245 27.46 11.23 16.14
C ARG A 245 26.64 12.15 15.22
N TRP A 246 25.61 12.81 15.76
CA TRP A 246 24.67 13.62 14.98
C TRP A 246 23.96 12.85 13.85
N GLU A 247 23.79 11.53 14.03
CA GLU A 247 23.09 10.66 13.10
C GLU A 247 21.64 10.44 13.54
N PHE A 248 20.70 10.94 12.75
CA PHE A 248 19.27 10.83 13.03
C PHE A 248 18.57 10.07 11.91
N TYR A 249 17.83 9.01 12.27
CA TYR A 249 17.06 8.19 11.36
C TYR A 249 15.57 8.52 11.39
N PHE A 250 15.11 9.08 12.49
CA PHE A 250 13.74 9.58 12.68
C PHE A 250 13.76 10.84 13.55
N PRO A 251 12.72 11.71 13.40
CA PRO A 251 12.66 12.94 14.19
C PRO A 251 12.17 12.64 15.61
N ASP A 252 13.10 12.51 16.53
CA ASP A 252 12.82 12.53 17.96
C ASP A 252 12.95 13.96 18.47
N VAL A 253 11.80 14.64 18.55
CA VAL A 253 11.75 16.06 18.89
C VAL A 253 12.33 16.33 20.28
N LYS A 254 12.08 15.45 21.24
CA LYS A 254 12.59 15.60 22.62
C LYS A 254 14.12 15.51 22.65
N GLN A 255 14.66 14.46 22.05
CA GLN A 255 16.09 14.24 21.96
C GLN A 255 16.81 15.39 21.20
N MET A 256 16.24 15.83 20.07
CA MET A 256 16.78 16.95 19.30
C MET A 256 16.72 18.26 20.06
N ALA A 257 15.66 18.51 20.80
CA ALA A 257 15.48 19.69 21.62
C ALA A 257 16.50 19.74 22.77
N GLU A 258 16.71 18.63 23.47
CA GLU A 258 17.74 18.51 24.52
C GLU A 258 19.13 18.78 24.01
N LEU A 259 19.52 18.25 22.84
CA LEU A 259 20.84 18.45 22.22
C LEU A 259 21.09 19.90 21.80
N THR A 260 20.07 20.59 21.35
CA THR A 260 20.18 21.94 20.80
C THR A 260 19.87 23.03 21.81
N GLY A 261 19.25 22.68 22.94
CA GLY A 261 18.72 23.62 23.94
C GLY A 261 17.43 24.30 23.46
N SER A 262 16.65 23.63 22.59
CA SER A 262 15.43 24.16 22.02
C SER A 262 14.20 23.68 22.78
N GLN A 263 13.04 24.32 22.56
CA GLN A 263 11.75 23.78 22.97
C GLN A 263 11.41 22.55 22.14
N ALA A 264 10.72 21.57 22.73
CA ALA A 264 10.30 20.35 22.02
C ALA A 264 9.10 20.62 21.08
N VAL A 265 9.27 21.59 20.18
CA VAL A 265 8.28 22.03 19.21
C VAL A 265 8.81 21.81 17.81
N TRP A 266 8.00 21.14 16.98
CA TRP A 266 8.37 20.84 15.60
C TRP A 266 7.52 21.65 14.63
N ILE A 267 8.21 22.44 13.80
CA ILE A 267 7.60 23.26 12.76
C ILE A 267 8.09 22.76 11.40
N GLU A 268 7.18 22.39 10.52
CA GLU A 268 7.51 22.07 9.13
C GLU A 268 7.36 23.35 8.29
N GLN A 269 8.48 23.84 7.76
CA GLN A 269 8.48 25.02 6.88
C GLN A 269 7.66 24.73 5.64
N THR A 270 6.70 25.61 5.33
CA THR A 270 5.87 25.51 4.14
C THR A 270 6.55 26.16 2.95
N MET A 271 6.50 25.53 1.81
CA MET A 271 7.02 26.02 0.55
C MET A 271 6.17 25.43 -0.58
N ASP A 272 5.79 26.25 -1.53
CA ASP A 272 5.06 25.86 -2.73
C ASP A 272 5.77 26.41 -3.99
N PRO A 273 6.98 25.88 -4.30
CA PRO A 273 7.74 26.32 -5.46
C PRO A 273 7.14 25.74 -6.75
N ASP A 274 7.18 26.53 -7.81
CA ASP A 274 6.93 26.00 -9.15
C ASP A 274 8.03 25.01 -9.57
N PHE A 275 7.78 24.26 -10.64
CA PHE A 275 8.69 23.20 -11.09
C PHE A 275 10.12 23.71 -11.39
N PHE A 276 10.25 24.89 -11.98
CA PHE A 276 11.56 25.47 -12.34
C PHE A 276 12.32 25.91 -11.09
N THR A 277 11.65 26.57 -10.16
CA THR A 277 12.23 26.97 -8.88
C THR A 277 12.64 25.77 -8.04
N LEU A 278 11.86 24.68 -8.07
CA LEU A 278 12.15 23.44 -7.36
C LEU A 278 13.47 22.83 -7.85
N ASN A 279 13.69 22.74 -9.17
CA ASN A 279 14.94 22.23 -9.73
C ASN A 279 16.13 23.13 -9.36
N ALA A 280 15.97 24.45 -9.46
CA ALA A 280 17.01 25.40 -9.08
C ALA A 280 17.38 25.26 -7.59
N TYR A 281 16.41 25.10 -6.71
CA TYR A 281 16.64 24.88 -5.28
C TYR A 281 17.35 23.55 -5.01
N GLN A 282 17.01 22.51 -5.74
CA GLN A 282 17.68 21.22 -5.61
C GLN A 282 19.16 21.30 -6.01
N GLU A 283 19.47 21.99 -7.11
CA GLU A 283 20.85 22.22 -7.57
C GLU A 283 21.66 23.07 -6.60
N LYS A 284 21.06 24.11 -6.03
CA LYS A 284 21.70 25.01 -5.05
C LYS A 284 21.79 24.42 -3.64
N GLY A 285 21.12 23.27 -3.38
CA GLY A 285 21.05 22.68 -2.04
C GLY A 285 20.17 23.44 -1.06
N VAL A 286 19.24 24.26 -1.55
CA VAL A 286 18.21 24.90 -0.72
C VAL A 286 17.23 23.84 -0.25
N PRO A 287 16.96 23.72 1.07
CA PRO A 287 16.01 22.74 1.56
C PRO A 287 14.61 22.97 1.01
N ILE A 288 14.05 21.94 0.39
CA ILE A 288 12.72 22.00 -0.25
C ILE A 288 11.66 21.64 0.76
N GLY A 289 10.93 22.64 1.24
CA GLY A 289 9.80 22.49 2.14
C GLY A 289 8.65 21.70 1.52
N ARG A 290 7.60 21.51 2.28
CA ARG A 290 6.37 20.88 1.82
C ARG A 290 5.30 21.92 1.53
N PRO A 291 4.44 21.70 0.53
CA PRO A 291 3.26 22.54 0.37
C PRO A 291 2.34 22.40 1.61
N ALA A 292 1.58 23.45 1.89
CA ALA A 292 0.61 23.47 2.99
C ALA A 292 -0.62 22.63 2.62
N GLU A 293 -0.46 21.32 2.53
CA GLU A 293 -1.50 20.37 2.12
C GLU A 293 -1.70 19.25 3.13
N VAL A 294 -2.93 18.73 3.21
CA VAL A 294 -3.25 17.55 4.00
C VAL A 294 -3.04 16.30 3.14
N ASN A 295 -1.86 15.74 3.15
CA ASN A 295 -1.56 14.51 2.42
C ASN A 295 -1.85 13.27 3.28
N LEU A 296 -3.12 13.05 3.63
CA LEU A 296 -3.58 11.86 4.35
C LEU A 296 -4.23 10.89 3.38
N ARG A 297 -3.51 9.83 3.02
CA ARG A 297 -4.01 8.79 2.11
C ARG A 297 -5.32 8.18 2.63
N ASN A 298 -6.38 8.22 1.82
CA ASN A 298 -7.70 7.68 2.13
C ASN A 298 -8.21 6.76 1.01
N ASN A 299 -7.85 5.48 1.07
CA ASN A 299 -8.25 4.48 0.07
C ASN A 299 -9.46 3.63 0.51
N HIS A 300 -10.13 4.01 1.60
CA HIS A 300 -11.20 3.20 2.18
C HIS A 300 -12.39 3.01 1.22
N ALA A 301 -12.70 3.99 0.36
CA ALA A 301 -13.76 3.89 -0.64
C ALA A 301 -13.56 2.68 -1.59
N GLN A 302 -12.34 2.46 -2.05
CA GLN A 302 -11.99 1.33 -2.91
C GLN A 302 -12.21 -0.01 -2.19
N TYR A 303 -11.82 -0.10 -0.92
CA TYR A 303 -12.03 -1.32 -0.12
C TYR A 303 -13.51 -1.58 0.20
N ILE A 304 -14.34 -0.54 0.33
CA ILE A 304 -15.79 -0.69 0.50
C ILE A 304 -16.39 -1.43 -0.69
N ILE A 305 -16.05 -0.98 -1.91
CA ILE A 305 -16.55 -1.63 -3.15
C ILE A 305 -16.06 -3.07 -3.21
N THR A 306 -14.82 -3.34 -2.88
CA THR A 306 -14.24 -4.68 -2.90
C THR A 306 -14.96 -5.62 -1.93
N TRP A 307 -15.12 -5.21 -0.66
CA TRP A 307 -15.75 -6.06 0.35
C TRP A 307 -17.23 -6.30 0.12
N TYR A 308 -18.01 -5.28 -0.24
CA TYR A 308 -19.42 -5.46 -0.55
C TYR A 308 -19.63 -6.26 -1.85
N GLY A 309 -18.79 -6.04 -2.87
CA GLY A 309 -18.80 -6.83 -4.09
C GLY A 309 -18.51 -8.31 -3.82
N LEU A 310 -17.50 -8.60 -3.00
CA LEU A 310 -17.18 -9.97 -2.57
C LEU A 310 -18.34 -10.59 -1.77
N SER A 311 -18.93 -9.82 -0.84
CA SER A 311 -20.08 -10.27 -0.05
C SER A 311 -21.26 -10.64 -0.95
N LEU A 312 -21.60 -9.79 -1.90
CA LEU A 312 -22.69 -10.04 -2.85
C LEU A 312 -22.42 -11.26 -3.72
N ALA A 313 -21.23 -11.36 -4.32
CA ALA A 313 -20.87 -12.50 -5.17
C ALA A 313 -20.91 -13.82 -4.41
N THR A 314 -20.33 -13.85 -3.20
CA THR A 314 -20.33 -15.06 -2.36
C THR A 314 -21.71 -15.40 -1.81
N ALA A 315 -22.56 -14.41 -1.52
CA ALA A 315 -23.96 -14.62 -1.16
C ALA A 315 -24.77 -15.25 -2.31
N ILE A 316 -24.56 -14.77 -3.55
CA ILE A 316 -25.21 -15.37 -4.73
C ILE A 316 -24.74 -16.83 -4.92
N MET A 317 -23.44 -17.08 -4.80
CA MET A 317 -22.90 -18.45 -4.89
C MET A 317 -23.49 -19.34 -3.79
N PHE A 318 -23.54 -18.85 -2.55
CA PHE A 318 -24.15 -19.56 -1.42
C PHE A 318 -25.62 -19.89 -1.68
N TRP A 319 -26.38 -18.92 -2.18
CA TRP A 319 -27.79 -19.12 -2.55
C TRP A 319 -27.96 -20.16 -3.66
N MET A 320 -27.07 -20.14 -4.69
CA MET A 320 -27.08 -21.16 -5.75
C MET A 320 -26.82 -22.58 -5.21
N VAL A 321 -25.87 -22.71 -4.25
CA VAL A 321 -25.60 -24.00 -3.60
C VAL A 321 -26.81 -24.49 -2.80
N LEU A 322 -27.50 -23.59 -2.09
CA LEU A 322 -28.71 -23.92 -1.34
C LEU A 322 -29.84 -24.34 -2.29
N LYS A 323 -30.01 -23.62 -3.40
CA LYS A 323 -31.07 -23.90 -4.41
C LYS A 323 -30.76 -25.12 -5.27
N SER A 324 -29.49 -25.47 -5.45
CA SER A 324 -29.01 -26.62 -6.26
C SER A 324 -29.37 -27.99 -5.66
N LYS A 325 -30.48 -28.09 -4.94
CA LYS A 325 -31.09 -29.38 -4.60
C LYS A 325 -31.49 -30.03 -5.92
N LYS A 326 -30.63 -30.93 -6.44
CA LYS A 326 -30.98 -31.76 -7.60
C LYS A 326 -32.33 -32.42 -7.32
N SER A 327 -33.30 -32.08 -8.12
CA SER A 327 -34.61 -32.74 -8.07
C SER A 327 -34.36 -34.24 -8.15
N PRO A 328 -34.92 -35.05 -7.22
CA PRO A 328 -34.78 -36.52 -7.30
C PRO A 328 -35.27 -37.09 -8.63
N ASN A 329 -36.10 -36.36 -9.38
CA ASN A 329 -36.62 -36.76 -10.70
C ASN A 329 -35.60 -36.70 -11.84
N GLU A 330 -34.56 -35.87 -11.79
CA GLU A 330 -33.52 -35.81 -12.86
C GLU A 330 -32.57 -37.00 -12.82
N ALA A 331 -32.22 -37.50 -11.64
CA ALA A 331 -31.40 -38.69 -11.50
C ALA A 331 -32.17 -39.93 -11.98
N ALA A 332 -33.45 -40.05 -11.64
CA ALA A 332 -34.33 -41.13 -12.12
C ALA A 332 -34.57 -41.06 -13.64
N ARG A 333 -34.62 -39.87 -14.23
CA ARG A 333 -34.78 -39.68 -15.68
C ARG A 333 -33.53 -40.11 -16.45
N ARG A 334 -32.32 -39.87 -15.95
CA ARG A 334 -31.06 -40.32 -16.58
C ARG A 334 -30.93 -41.84 -16.56
N VAL A 335 -31.30 -42.49 -15.47
CA VAL A 335 -31.28 -43.96 -15.39
C VAL A 335 -32.27 -44.59 -16.39
N ARG A 336 -33.48 -44.02 -16.57
CA ARG A 336 -34.44 -44.51 -17.58
C ARG A 336 -33.95 -44.34 -19.02
N MET A 337 -33.21 -43.26 -19.35
CA MET A 337 -32.68 -43.09 -20.71
C MET A 337 -31.56 -44.09 -21.04
N ASN A 338 -30.80 -44.55 -20.05
CA ASN A 338 -29.73 -45.55 -20.28
C ASN A 338 -30.25 -47.01 -20.33
N MET A 339 -31.52 -47.25 -20.02
CA MET A 339 -32.12 -48.59 -20.13
C MET A 339 -32.77 -48.88 -21.51
N HIS A 340 -32.73 -47.95 -22.44
CA HIS A 340 -33.28 -48.09 -23.77
C HIS A 340 -32.23 -48.29 -24.88
N TRP A 341 -31.01 -48.71 -24.51
CA TRP A 341 -29.97 -49.10 -25.49
C TRP A 341 -29.52 -50.55 -25.25
#